data_0ec6d117f0b24fd60e13cacc9498d233
#
_entry.id   0ec6d117f0b24fd60e13cacc9498d233
#
_cell.length_a   1.000
_cell.length_b   1.000
_cell.length_c   1.000
_cell.angle_alpha   90.00
_cell.angle_beta   90.00
_cell.angle_gamma   90.00
#
_symmetry.space_group_name_H-M   'P 1'
#
loop_
_entity.id
_entity.type
_entity.pdbx_description
1 polymer ?
#
loop_
_entity_poly.entity_id
_entity_poly.type
_entity_poly.pdbx_seq_one_letter_code
_entity_poly.pdbx_strand_id
1 'polypeptide(L)'
;MTPERLAILERMRSSAGVVRRAVEAAPPARFAVPPREGEWSAQETLTHLRDVVVHVHGLRIRRLLYEESPLFADFDEEGYRRARLDRGEATGDLLATIVAEHDQLARLLQTLPDAEWSRQGRHPSLGAMSIEFLARRVGEHAEEHAAQITAAARIG
;
A
#
# COMPACT_ATOMS: atom_id res chain seq x y z
N MET A 1 -22.13 -8.94 -4.39
CA MET A 1 -20.90 -8.28 -4.89
C MET A 1 -21.26 -7.45 -6.11
N THR A 2 -21.14 -6.13 -6.04
CA THR A 2 -21.45 -5.22 -7.15
C THR A 2 -20.31 -5.18 -8.18
N PRO A 3 -20.60 -4.74 -9.44
CA PRO A 3 -19.55 -4.56 -10.46
C PRO A 3 -18.43 -3.61 -10.01
N GLU A 4 -18.77 -2.54 -9.30
CA GLU A 4 -17.80 -1.57 -8.80
C GLU A 4 -16.84 -2.20 -7.78
N ARG A 5 -17.35 -3.06 -6.89
CA ARG A 5 -16.54 -3.78 -5.90
C ARG A 5 -15.66 -4.83 -6.55
N LEU A 6 -16.16 -5.51 -7.57
CA LEU A 6 -15.33 -6.42 -8.38
C LEU A 6 -14.17 -5.66 -9.03
N ALA A 7 -14.42 -4.47 -9.59
CA ALA A 7 -13.38 -3.63 -10.18
C ALA A 7 -12.35 -3.16 -9.14
N ILE A 8 -12.77 -2.85 -7.90
CA ILE A 8 -11.85 -2.53 -6.79
C ILE A 8 -10.94 -3.73 -6.49
N LEU A 9 -11.50 -4.94 -6.37
CA LEU A 9 -10.71 -6.13 -6.08
C LEU A 9 -9.74 -6.49 -7.21
N GLU A 10 -10.16 -6.32 -8.46
CA GLU A 10 -9.31 -6.54 -9.62
C GLU A 10 -8.16 -5.52 -9.66
N ARG A 11 -8.46 -4.23 -9.44
CA ARG A 11 -7.44 -3.19 -9.34
C ARG A 11 -6.46 -3.46 -8.19
N MET A 12 -6.94 -3.88 -7.03
CA MET A 12 -6.11 -4.25 -5.89
C MET A 12 -5.11 -5.36 -6.26
N ARG A 13 -5.54 -6.39 -6.99
CA ARG A 13 -4.64 -7.47 -7.45
C ARG A 13 -3.68 -7.01 -8.54
N SER A 14 -4.19 -6.32 -9.56
CA SER A 14 -3.39 -5.90 -10.71
C SER A 14 -2.35 -4.84 -10.36
N SER A 15 -2.63 -3.93 -9.41
CA SER A 15 -1.73 -2.88 -8.97
C SER A 15 -0.42 -3.41 -8.36
N ALA A 16 -0.46 -4.54 -7.67
CA ALA A 16 0.77 -5.22 -7.20
C ALA A 16 1.67 -5.64 -8.37
N GLY A 17 1.08 -6.05 -9.50
CA GLY A 17 1.81 -6.32 -10.75
C GLY A 17 2.40 -5.06 -11.39
N VAL A 18 1.74 -3.92 -11.24
CA VAL A 18 2.30 -2.61 -11.69
C VAL A 18 3.54 -2.26 -10.87
N VAL A 19 3.50 -2.41 -9.55
CA VAL A 19 4.66 -2.20 -8.67
C VAL A 19 5.82 -3.13 -9.06
N ARG A 20 5.53 -4.42 -9.27
CA ARG A 20 6.55 -5.39 -9.69
C ARG A 20 7.26 -4.95 -10.98
N ARG A 21 6.52 -4.58 -12.01
CA ARG A 21 7.11 -4.11 -13.27
C ARG A 21 7.95 -2.84 -13.09
N ALA A 22 7.52 -1.91 -12.25
CA ALA A 22 8.29 -0.70 -11.94
C ALA A 22 9.63 -1.04 -11.27
N VAL A 23 9.63 -1.99 -10.33
CA VAL A 23 10.84 -2.46 -9.65
C VAL A 23 11.77 -3.20 -10.61
N GLU A 24 11.25 -4.13 -11.41
CA GLU A 24 12.02 -4.93 -12.38
C GLU A 24 12.65 -4.07 -13.50
N ALA A 25 11.98 -2.98 -13.87
CA ALA A 25 12.48 -2.05 -14.89
C ALA A 25 13.51 -1.05 -14.34
N ALA A 26 13.65 -0.91 -13.03
CA ALA A 26 14.56 0.03 -12.41
C ALA A 26 16.01 -0.50 -12.44
N PRO A 27 17.01 0.31 -12.88
CA PRO A 27 18.39 -0.11 -12.85
C PRO A 27 18.87 -0.40 -11.41
N PRO A 28 19.44 -1.58 -11.11
CA PRO A 28 19.84 -1.93 -9.74
C PRO A 28 20.77 -0.91 -9.08
N ALA A 29 21.70 -0.35 -9.84
CA ALA A 29 22.65 0.66 -9.36
C ALA A 29 21.99 1.99 -8.94
N ARG A 30 20.77 2.25 -9.39
CA ARG A 30 20.02 3.47 -9.11
C ARG A 30 18.93 3.29 -8.05
N PHE A 31 18.59 2.05 -7.75
CA PHE A 31 17.39 1.74 -6.96
C PHE A 31 17.43 2.33 -5.54
N ALA A 32 18.59 2.31 -4.89
CA ALA A 32 18.79 2.88 -3.55
C ALA A 32 19.32 4.33 -3.55
N VAL A 33 19.49 4.95 -4.73
CA VAL A 33 20.04 6.30 -4.85
C VAL A 33 18.88 7.29 -4.98
N PRO A 34 18.73 8.26 -4.05
CA PRO A 34 17.76 9.33 -4.21
C PRO A 34 17.98 10.11 -5.52
N PRO A 35 16.91 10.49 -6.24
CA PRO A 35 17.06 11.26 -7.49
C PRO A 35 17.61 12.66 -7.24
N ARG A 36 17.30 13.25 -6.07
CA ARG A 36 17.82 14.53 -5.59
C ARG A 36 17.93 14.51 -4.07
N GLU A 37 18.70 15.45 -3.52
CA GLU A 37 18.78 15.64 -2.07
C GLU A 37 17.40 15.91 -1.48
N GLY A 38 17.02 15.16 -0.41
CA GLY A 38 15.73 15.28 0.26
C GLY A 38 14.57 14.52 -0.41
N GLU A 39 14.77 13.93 -1.60
CA GLU A 39 13.78 13.07 -2.25
C GLU A 39 13.98 11.61 -1.88
N TRP A 40 12.93 10.80 -1.98
CA TRP A 40 13.01 9.38 -1.73
C TRP A 40 13.57 8.61 -2.92
N SER A 41 14.45 7.66 -2.64
CA SER A 41 14.87 6.66 -3.61
C SER A 41 13.73 5.69 -3.95
N ALA A 42 13.89 4.93 -5.02
CA ALA A 42 12.96 3.85 -5.36
C ALA A 42 12.86 2.80 -4.24
N GLN A 43 13.98 2.50 -3.57
CA GLN A 43 14.02 1.60 -2.40
C GLN A 43 13.19 2.12 -1.23
N GLU A 44 13.34 3.39 -0.88
CA GLU A 44 12.57 4.02 0.20
C GLU A 44 11.09 4.05 -0.13
N THR A 45 10.72 4.38 -1.37
CA THR A 45 9.34 4.36 -1.86
C THR A 45 8.71 2.96 -1.78
N LEU A 46 9.45 1.93 -2.17
CA LEU A 46 9.00 0.53 -2.07
C LEU A 46 8.80 0.10 -0.60
N THR A 47 9.74 0.48 0.28
CA THR A 47 9.64 0.21 1.71
C THR A 47 8.42 0.89 2.32
N HIS A 48 8.18 2.15 2.00
CA HIS A 48 7.00 2.89 2.43
C HIS A 48 5.71 2.22 1.94
N LEU A 49 5.65 1.83 0.67
CA LEU A 49 4.47 1.15 0.12
C LEU A 49 4.15 -0.13 0.88
N ARG A 50 5.16 -0.96 1.22
CA ARG A 50 5.00 -2.15 2.03
C ARG A 50 4.46 -1.80 3.43
N ASP A 51 5.05 -0.79 4.09
CA ASP A 51 4.64 -0.39 5.43
C ASP A 51 3.19 0.10 5.45
N VAL A 52 2.78 0.90 4.46
CA VAL A 52 1.41 1.41 4.37
C VAL A 52 0.40 0.31 4.07
N VAL A 53 0.68 -0.61 3.16
CA VAL A 53 -0.28 -1.68 2.86
C VAL A 53 -0.47 -2.62 4.06
N VAL A 54 0.61 -2.92 4.81
CA VAL A 54 0.55 -3.82 5.96
C VAL A 54 0.01 -3.12 7.21
N HIS A 55 0.61 -1.98 7.59
CA HIS A 55 0.39 -1.35 8.90
C HIS A 55 -0.69 -0.26 8.88
N VAL A 56 -1.12 0.18 7.70
CA VAL A 56 -2.17 1.20 7.58
C VAL A 56 -3.42 0.61 6.93
N HIS A 57 -3.41 0.43 5.61
CA HIS A 57 -4.62 0.02 4.89
C HIS A 57 -5.09 -1.39 5.31
N GLY A 58 -4.18 -2.36 5.30
CA GLY A 58 -4.51 -3.75 5.66
C GLY A 58 -4.92 -3.89 7.11
N LEU A 59 -4.21 -3.23 8.03
CA LEU A 59 -4.56 -3.23 9.44
C LEU A 59 -5.95 -2.60 9.67
N ARG A 60 -6.21 -1.43 9.06
CA ARG A 60 -7.51 -0.74 9.21
C ARG A 60 -8.66 -1.55 8.66
N ILE A 61 -8.49 -2.19 7.48
CA ILE A 61 -9.50 -3.10 6.90
C ILE A 61 -9.79 -4.24 7.89
N ARG A 62 -8.76 -4.91 8.41
CA ARG A 62 -8.95 -6.01 9.37
C ARG A 62 -9.64 -5.56 10.64
N ARG A 63 -9.29 -4.40 11.18
CA ARG A 63 -9.95 -3.84 12.35
C ARG A 63 -11.43 -3.57 12.09
N LEU A 64 -11.79 -3.07 10.91
CA LEU A 64 -13.19 -2.87 10.52
C LEU A 64 -14.00 -4.16 10.41
N LEU A 65 -13.35 -5.31 10.20
CA LEU A 65 -14.02 -6.60 10.17
C LEU A 65 -14.35 -7.15 11.56
N TYR A 66 -13.57 -6.79 12.58
CA TYR A 66 -13.66 -7.37 13.92
C TYR A 66 -14.11 -6.39 15.01
N GLU A 67 -13.95 -5.09 14.80
CA GLU A 67 -14.27 -4.04 15.77
C GLU A 67 -15.48 -3.23 15.32
N GLU A 68 -16.27 -2.78 16.26
CA GLU A 68 -17.36 -1.84 16.00
C GLU A 68 -16.83 -0.41 16.06
N SER A 69 -16.86 0.32 14.92
CA SER A 69 -16.42 1.72 14.81
C SER A 69 -15.01 2.02 15.37
N PRO A 70 -13.97 1.31 14.94
CA PRO A 70 -12.62 1.50 15.48
C PRO A 70 -12.11 2.93 15.29
N LEU A 71 -11.34 3.42 16.28
CA LEU A 71 -10.56 4.64 16.16
C LEU A 71 -9.19 4.28 15.56
N PHE A 72 -8.84 4.92 14.45
CA PHE A 72 -7.54 4.74 13.80
C PHE A 72 -6.52 5.74 14.34
N ALA A 73 -5.28 5.30 14.43
CA ALA A 73 -4.15 6.18 14.74
C ALA A 73 -3.59 6.82 13.46
N ASP A 74 -2.94 7.97 13.64
CA ASP A 74 -2.05 8.51 12.61
C ASP A 74 -0.89 7.54 12.35
N PHE A 75 -0.39 7.55 11.12
CA PHE A 75 0.77 6.78 10.72
C PHE A 75 1.98 7.72 10.65
N ASP A 76 2.96 7.49 11.51
CA ASP A 76 4.23 8.23 11.50
C ASP A 76 5.13 7.70 10.37
N GLU A 77 4.85 8.15 9.15
CA GLU A 77 5.55 7.76 7.93
C GLU A 77 7.06 7.99 8.03
N GLU A 78 7.47 9.16 8.55
CA GLU A 78 8.88 9.51 8.66
C GLU A 78 9.59 8.71 9.75
N GLY A 79 8.91 8.41 10.86
CA GLY A 79 9.43 7.54 11.92
C GLY A 79 9.65 6.11 11.40
N TYR A 80 8.70 5.57 10.63
CA TYR A 80 8.84 4.27 9.98
C TYR A 80 9.97 4.25 8.96
N ARG A 81 10.09 5.28 8.13
CA ARG A 81 11.17 5.43 7.16
C ARG A 81 12.53 5.39 7.85
N ARG A 82 12.74 6.22 8.87
CA ARG A 82 14.00 6.26 9.63
C ARG A 82 14.33 4.93 10.30
N ALA A 83 13.35 4.28 10.91
CA ALA A 83 13.55 3.00 11.58
C ALA A 83 13.93 1.85 10.63
N ARG A 84 13.64 1.98 9.34
CA ARG A 84 13.88 0.96 8.30
C ARG A 84 15.14 1.17 7.48
N LEU A 85 15.65 2.41 7.37
CA LEU A 85 16.81 2.74 6.55
C LEU A 85 18.04 1.86 6.83
N ASP A 86 18.30 1.57 8.11
CA ASP A 86 19.47 0.80 8.52
C ASP A 86 19.28 -0.72 8.46
N ARG A 87 18.09 -1.22 8.13
CA ARG A 87 17.79 -2.65 8.17
C ARG A 87 18.15 -3.41 6.90
N GLY A 88 18.32 -2.71 5.77
CA GLY A 88 18.77 -3.30 4.52
C GLY A 88 17.86 -4.40 3.98
N GLU A 89 16.53 -4.24 4.11
CA GLU A 89 15.58 -5.25 3.63
C GLU A 89 15.72 -5.47 2.13
N ALA A 90 15.79 -6.73 1.72
CA ALA A 90 15.95 -7.06 0.31
C ALA A 90 14.71 -6.63 -0.51
N THR A 91 14.95 -6.02 -1.66
CA THR A 91 13.89 -5.56 -2.58
C THR A 91 12.89 -6.68 -2.92
N GLY A 92 13.40 -7.91 -3.09
CA GLY A 92 12.56 -9.08 -3.37
C GLY A 92 11.60 -9.42 -2.23
N ASP A 93 12.02 -9.28 -0.97
CA ASP A 93 11.19 -9.55 0.21
C ASP A 93 10.10 -8.49 0.39
N LEU A 94 10.47 -7.21 0.17
CA LEU A 94 9.50 -6.11 0.17
C LEU A 94 8.42 -6.33 -0.87
N LEU A 95 8.80 -6.65 -2.10
CA LEU A 95 7.88 -6.89 -3.21
C LEU A 95 6.99 -8.13 -2.95
N ALA A 96 7.58 -9.22 -2.46
CA ALA A 96 6.83 -10.43 -2.11
C ALA A 96 5.76 -10.15 -1.04
N THR A 97 6.10 -9.34 -0.02
CA THR A 97 5.15 -8.93 1.03
C THR A 97 4.02 -8.08 0.46
N ILE A 98 4.31 -7.10 -0.40
CA ILE A 98 3.29 -6.27 -1.06
C ILE A 98 2.32 -7.14 -1.86
N VAL A 99 2.85 -8.03 -2.70
CA VAL A 99 2.03 -8.93 -3.53
C VAL A 99 1.14 -9.83 -2.68
N ALA A 100 1.72 -10.46 -1.65
CA ALA A 100 0.98 -11.35 -0.75
C ALA A 100 -0.12 -10.60 0.00
N GLU A 101 0.14 -9.38 0.48
CA GLU A 101 -0.83 -8.58 1.23
C GLU A 101 -1.98 -8.11 0.34
N HIS A 102 -1.71 -7.64 -0.88
CA HIS A 102 -2.73 -7.27 -1.86
C HIS A 102 -3.65 -8.45 -2.17
N ASP A 103 -3.08 -9.61 -2.43
CA ASP A 103 -3.84 -10.81 -2.75
C ASP A 103 -4.64 -11.33 -1.55
N GLN A 104 -4.07 -11.30 -0.34
CA GLN A 104 -4.77 -11.69 0.88
C GLN A 104 -5.96 -10.77 1.18
N LEU A 105 -5.77 -9.44 1.09
CA LEU A 105 -6.85 -8.48 1.28
C LEU A 105 -7.96 -8.66 0.24
N ALA A 106 -7.60 -8.83 -1.03
CA ALA A 106 -8.58 -9.05 -2.08
C ALA A 106 -9.38 -10.34 -1.89
N ARG A 107 -8.74 -11.45 -1.44
CA ARG A 107 -9.46 -12.69 -1.08
C ARG A 107 -10.39 -12.50 0.10
N LEU A 108 -9.93 -11.81 1.14
CA LEU A 108 -10.73 -11.52 2.32
C LEU A 108 -12.00 -10.74 1.98
N LEU A 109 -11.86 -9.69 1.17
CA LEU A 109 -12.97 -8.83 0.78
C LEU A 109 -13.90 -9.47 -0.27
N GLN A 110 -13.41 -10.42 -1.06
CA GLN A 110 -14.21 -11.13 -2.05
C GLN A 110 -15.37 -11.91 -1.45
N THR A 111 -15.20 -12.39 -0.23
CA THR A 111 -16.23 -13.15 0.51
C THR A 111 -17.11 -12.27 1.41
N LEU A 112 -16.82 -10.97 1.47
CA LEU A 112 -17.52 -10.05 2.35
C LEU A 112 -18.94 -9.76 1.83
N PRO A 113 -19.99 -9.86 2.67
CA PRO A 113 -21.35 -9.45 2.31
C PRO A 113 -21.39 -7.97 1.90
N ASP A 114 -22.29 -7.63 0.95
CA ASP A 114 -22.37 -6.28 0.41
C ASP A 114 -22.63 -5.21 1.48
N ALA A 115 -23.42 -5.51 2.50
CA ALA A 115 -23.71 -4.59 3.60
C ALA A 115 -22.47 -4.22 4.43
N GLU A 116 -21.50 -5.12 4.54
CA GLU A 116 -20.30 -4.92 5.36
C GLU A 116 -19.29 -3.93 4.73
N TRP A 117 -19.33 -3.72 3.43
CA TRP A 117 -18.41 -2.81 2.74
C TRP A 117 -18.55 -1.34 3.19
N SER A 118 -19.70 -0.97 3.74
CA SER A 118 -19.96 0.36 4.29
C SER A 118 -19.56 0.53 5.76
N ARG A 119 -19.09 -0.51 6.44
CA ARG A 119 -18.58 -0.40 7.83
C ARG A 119 -17.46 0.62 7.90
N GLN A 120 -17.52 1.48 8.94
CA GLN A 120 -16.66 2.64 9.08
C GLN A 120 -15.93 2.64 10.42
N GLY A 121 -14.67 3.08 10.38
CA GLY A 121 -13.94 3.57 11.54
C GLY A 121 -13.66 5.07 11.40
N ARG A 122 -13.10 5.67 12.41
CA ARG A 122 -12.77 7.09 12.44
C ARG A 122 -11.28 7.34 12.58
N HIS A 123 -10.79 8.26 11.78
CA HIS A 123 -9.44 8.80 11.90
C HIS A 123 -9.54 10.22 12.47
N PRO A 124 -8.67 10.62 13.45
CA PRO A 124 -8.78 11.92 14.10
C PRO A 124 -8.74 13.11 13.15
N SER A 125 -7.87 13.06 12.15
CA SER A 125 -7.67 14.15 11.19
C SER A 125 -8.33 13.93 9.82
N LEU A 126 -8.54 12.66 9.39
CA LEU A 126 -9.06 12.33 8.06
C LEU A 126 -10.55 11.96 8.05
N GLY A 127 -11.19 11.85 9.23
CA GLY A 127 -12.61 11.57 9.35
C GLY A 127 -12.97 10.08 9.19
N ALA A 128 -14.16 9.81 8.70
CA ALA A 128 -14.70 8.46 8.54
C ALA A 128 -14.05 7.75 7.34
N MET A 129 -13.69 6.48 7.54
CA MET A 129 -13.13 5.62 6.50
C MET A 129 -13.88 4.30 6.45
N SER A 130 -14.48 3.97 5.31
CA SER A 130 -15.15 2.70 5.10
C SER A 130 -14.19 1.61 4.57
N ILE A 131 -14.62 0.35 4.65
CA ILE A 131 -13.90 -0.77 4.00
C ILE A 131 -13.77 -0.48 2.49
N GLU A 132 -14.83 -0.03 1.84
CA GLU A 132 -14.79 0.27 0.41
C GLU A 132 -13.78 1.37 0.06
N PHE A 133 -13.75 2.45 0.86
CA PHE A 133 -12.75 3.51 0.71
C PHE A 133 -11.33 2.98 0.85
N LEU A 134 -11.04 2.22 1.93
CA LEU A 134 -9.71 1.68 2.18
C LEU A 134 -9.28 0.67 1.12
N ALA A 135 -10.20 -0.20 0.66
CA ALA A 135 -9.93 -1.15 -0.41
C ALA A 135 -9.55 -0.45 -1.73
N ARG A 136 -10.25 0.63 -2.08
CA ARG A 136 -9.92 1.46 -3.24
C ARG A 136 -8.53 2.08 -3.10
N ARG A 137 -8.21 2.62 -1.91
CA ARG A 137 -6.90 3.23 -1.64
C ARG A 137 -5.73 2.26 -1.74
N VAL A 138 -5.91 0.97 -1.43
CA VAL A 138 -4.84 -0.03 -1.61
C VAL A 138 -4.33 -0.05 -3.06
N GLY A 139 -5.24 -0.13 -4.04
CA GLY A 139 -4.86 -0.16 -5.45
C GLY A 139 -4.29 1.17 -5.95
N GLU A 140 -4.97 2.28 -5.61
CA GLU A 140 -4.54 3.63 -6.01
C GLU A 140 -3.15 3.97 -5.48
N HIS A 141 -2.91 3.74 -4.21
CA HIS A 141 -1.64 4.01 -3.55
C HIS A 141 -0.48 3.20 -4.17
N ALA A 142 -0.74 1.94 -4.51
CA ALA A 142 0.25 1.11 -5.20
C ALA A 142 0.62 1.66 -6.58
N GLU A 143 -0.36 2.12 -7.37
CA GLU A 143 -0.13 2.71 -8.69
C GLU A 143 0.61 4.06 -8.60
N GLU A 144 0.24 4.92 -7.63
CA GLU A 144 0.91 6.18 -7.35
C GLU A 144 2.40 5.96 -7.05
N HIS A 145 2.72 5.01 -6.17
CA HIS A 145 4.10 4.72 -5.81
C HIS A 145 4.87 3.94 -6.89
N ALA A 146 4.22 3.12 -7.69
CA ALA A 146 4.87 2.52 -8.86
C ALA A 146 5.35 3.58 -9.85
N ALA A 147 4.56 4.64 -10.05
CA ALA A 147 4.96 5.78 -10.86
C ALA A 147 6.15 6.54 -10.25
N GLN A 148 6.16 6.74 -8.92
CA GLN A 148 7.27 7.37 -8.20
C GLN A 148 8.55 6.52 -8.27
N ILE A 149 8.48 5.20 -8.09
CA ILE A 149 9.61 4.27 -8.26
C ILE A 149 10.20 4.42 -9.67
N THR A 150 9.33 4.43 -10.69
CA THR A 150 9.76 4.61 -12.07
C THR A 150 10.44 5.96 -12.31
N ALA A 151 9.91 7.03 -11.74
CA ALA A 151 10.47 8.38 -11.86
C ALA A 151 11.82 8.48 -11.15
N ALA A 152 11.92 8.02 -9.90
CA ALA A 152 13.16 8.05 -9.11
C ALA A 152 14.31 7.28 -9.77
N ALA A 153 14.00 6.16 -10.44
CA ALA A 153 15.00 5.32 -11.09
C ALA A 153 15.51 5.88 -12.45
N ARG A 154 14.78 6.84 -13.06
CA ARG A 154 15.13 7.41 -14.39
C ARG A 154 16.03 8.63 -14.34
N ILE A 155 16.08 9.33 -13.20
CA ILE A 155 16.82 10.58 -13.06
C ILE A 155 18.31 10.24 -12.82
N GLY A 156 19.14 10.52 -13.81
CA GLY A 156 20.59 10.31 -13.76
C GLY A 156 21.26 10.62 -15.08
#